data_251c5ad1a687ef25965114459f8c6dbf
#
_entry.id   251c5ad1a687ef25965114459f8c6dbf
#
_cell.length_a   1.000
_cell.length_b   1.000
_cell.length_c   1.000
_cell.angle_alpha   90.00
_cell.angle_beta   90.00
_cell.angle_gamma   90.00
#
_symmetry.space_group_name_H-M   'P 1'
#
loop_
_entity.id
_entity.type
_entity.pdbx_description
1 polymer ?
#
loop_
_entity_poly.entity_id
_entity_poly.type
_entity_poly.pdbx_seq_one_letter_code
_entity_poly.pdbx_strand_id
1 'polypeptide(L)'
;MFRTGFERPGDLAGFYVTPQSPLTRHEVRRGRAHRGRRSHVAWLTGLSGLEPVDGPNHRGYPTIQLQKRPAGACPTPCVVQFWARIGGWSMRPGEWLSLATLTPDASDRWAPVVTVNVGWEGWLHLFHVPRQGLAERAFQRTDLRFPGGRWVRITVWIDFDPVHGAAAVWQDGKLMSAARVSGGDGSLDQLHLGLYAAPTLTHGVVRNDDVKVVRLRR
;
A
#
# COMPACT_ATOMS: atom_id res chain seq x y z
N MET A 1 -13.36 -12.29 4.98
CA MET A 1 -13.02 -10.98 5.60
C MET A 1 -11.70 -11.11 6.34
N PHE A 2 -10.75 -10.21 6.12
CA PHE A 2 -9.49 -10.11 6.86
C PHE A 2 -9.48 -8.87 7.74
N ARG A 3 -8.85 -8.93 8.93
CA ARG A 3 -8.69 -7.77 9.83
C ARG A 3 -7.46 -7.97 10.71
N THR A 4 -6.71 -6.89 10.93
CA THR A 4 -5.66 -6.79 11.96
C THR A 4 -5.54 -5.36 12.47
N GLY A 5 -5.29 -5.21 13.77
CA GLY A 5 -4.92 -3.94 14.44
C GLY A 5 -3.51 -4.00 15.01
N PHE A 6 -2.71 -5.01 14.65
CA PHE A 6 -1.33 -5.20 15.12
C PHE A 6 -1.15 -5.24 16.65
N GLU A 7 -2.20 -5.53 17.41
CA GLU A 7 -2.16 -5.49 18.88
C GLU A 7 -1.44 -6.68 19.52
N ARG A 8 -1.38 -7.81 18.82
CA ARG A 8 -0.71 -9.00 19.31
C ARG A 8 0.74 -9.05 18.81
N PRO A 9 1.71 -9.51 19.61
CA PRO A 9 3.11 -9.66 19.18
C PRO A 9 3.27 -10.48 17.90
N GLY A 10 2.38 -11.46 17.68
CA GLY A 10 2.38 -12.35 16.52
C GLY A 10 1.52 -11.90 15.35
N ASP A 11 1.02 -10.65 15.33
CA ASP A 11 0.10 -10.21 14.26
C ASP A 11 0.74 -10.18 12.85
N LEU A 12 2.07 -10.20 12.76
CA LEU A 12 2.79 -10.44 11.51
C LEU A 12 3.12 -11.93 11.27
N ALA A 13 2.89 -12.81 12.24
CA ALA A 13 3.09 -14.25 12.05
C ALA A 13 2.08 -14.77 11.02
N GLY A 14 2.56 -15.55 10.06
CA GLY A 14 1.74 -16.05 8.95
C GLY A 14 1.53 -15.04 7.82
N PHE A 15 2.13 -13.86 7.90
CA PHE A 15 2.34 -13.03 6.72
C PHE A 15 3.63 -13.47 6.02
N TYR A 16 3.56 -13.52 4.71
CA TYR A 16 4.78 -13.61 3.92
C TYR A 16 5.56 -12.30 4.10
N VAL A 17 6.81 -12.40 4.52
CA VAL A 17 7.69 -11.24 4.62
C VAL A 17 8.54 -11.20 3.37
N THR A 18 8.27 -10.24 2.50
CA THR A 18 9.08 -10.00 1.31
C THR A 18 10.51 -9.66 1.73
N PRO A 19 11.54 -10.10 0.98
CA PRO A 19 12.90 -9.66 1.20
C PRO A 19 12.97 -8.14 1.26
N GLN A 20 13.49 -7.62 2.37
CA GLN A 20 13.61 -6.18 2.58
C GLN A 20 14.78 -5.63 1.78
N SER A 21 14.68 -4.39 1.32
CA SER A 21 15.87 -3.70 0.87
C SER A 21 16.79 -3.41 2.07
N PRO A 22 18.12 -3.40 1.91
CA PRO A 22 19.04 -3.21 3.02
C PRO A 22 18.81 -1.90 3.79
N LEU A 23 18.23 -0.91 3.11
CA LEU A 23 17.98 0.44 3.65
C LEU A 23 16.61 0.60 4.31
N THR A 24 15.83 -0.47 4.43
CA THR A 24 14.51 -0.43 5.04
C THR A 24 14.40 -1.37 6.23
N ARG A 25 13.52 -1.02 7.13
CA ARG A 25 13.10 -1.88 8.26
C ARG A 25 11.60 -1.74 8.45
N HIS A 26 10.99 -2.76 9.01
CA HIS A 26 9.62 -2.68 9.50
C HIS A 26 9.38 -3.61 10.68
N GLU A 27 8.46 -3.24 11.54
CA GLU A 27 8.06 -4.03 12.72
C GLU A 27 6.68 -3.62 13.23
N VAL A 28 6.14 -4.39 14.16
CA VAL A 28 5.03 -3.99 15.01
C VAL A 28 5.58 -3.37 16.28
N ARG A 29 5.29 -2.09 16.51
CA ARG A 29 5.84 -1.30 17.63
C ARG A 29 4.74 -0.72 18.50
N ARG A 30 5.00 -0.64 19.80
CA ARG A 30 4.19 0.11 20.76
C ARG A 30 4.28 1.61 20.53
N GLY A 31 3.20 2.30 20.89
CA GLY A 31 3.10 3.76 20.79
C GLY A 31 2.74 4.23 19.38
N ARG A 32 2.19 5.42 19.31
CA ARG A 32 1.70 6.05 18.07
C ARG A 32 0.77 5.15 17.25
N ALA A 33 -0.05 4.32 17.90
CA ALA A 33 -1.13 3.59 17.26
C ALA A 33 -2.28 4.55 16.90
N HIS A 34 -3.06 4.21 15.87
CA HIS A 34 -4.34 4.86 15.62
C HIS A 34 -5.35 4.42 16.67
N ARG A 35 -5.39 3.12 16.93
CA ARG A 35 -6.24 2.53 17.95
C ARG A 35 -5.44 1.49 18.76
N GLY A 36 -5.78 1.33 20.04
CA GLY A 36 -5.07 0.39 20.91
C GLY A 36 -3.67 0.89 21.29
N ARG A 37 -2.69 0.01 21.28
CA ARG A 37 -1.34 0.27 21.80
C ARG A 37 -0.22 0.08 20.80
N ARG A 38 -0.47 -0.59 19.67
CA ARG A 38 0.52 -0.99 18.68
C ARG A 38 0.10 -0.59 17.27
N SER A 39 1.06 -0.41 16.40
CA SER A 39 0.86 -0.24 14.97
C SER A 39 2.03 -0.87 14.21
N HIS A 40 1.81 -1.26 12.98
CA HIS A 40 2.92 -1.54 12.06
C HIS A 40 3.65 -0.23 11.74
N VAL A 41 4.98 -0.27 11.70
CA VAL A 41 5.83 0.84 11.29
C VAL A 41 6.89 0.35 10.33
N ALA A 42 7.11 1.10 9.26
CA ALA A 42 8.19 0.91 8.31
C ALA A 42 8.95 2.22 8.12
N TRP A 43 10.28 2.14 7.93
CA TRP A 43 11.12 3.33 7.78
C TRP A 43 12.35 3.04 6.94
N LEU A 44 12.91 4.12 6.38
CA LEU A 44 14.24 4.13 5.77
C LEU A 44 15.30 4.30 6.86
N THR A 45 16.37 3.52 6.79
CA THR A 45 17.46 3.53 7.79
C THR A 45 18.47 4.67 7.56
N GLY A 46 18.21 5.51 6.58
CA GLY A 46 19.10 6.56 6.12
C GLY A 46 19.91 6.13 4.90
N LEU A 47 20.09 7.05 3.98
CA LEU A 47 20.96 6.89 2.84
C LEU A 47 22.24 7.66 3.10
N SER A 48 23.38 7.04 2.84
CA SER A 48 24.70 7.68 2.99
C SER A 48 25.03 8.67 1.88
N GLY A 49 24.11 8.90 0.95
CA GLY A 49 24.29 9.77 -0.22
C GLY A 49 25.05 9.11 -1.37
N LEU A 50 25.33 7.80 -1.25
CA LEU A 50 26.09 7.03 -2.24
C LEU A 50 25.24 6.01 -2.99
N GLU A 51 23.95 5.92 -2.69
CA GLU A 51 23.04 4.98 -3.34
C GLU A 51 22.79 5.40 -4.79
N PRO A 52 22.85 4.46 -5.73
CA PRO A 52 22.61 4.77 -7.12
C PRO A 52 21.16 5.25 -7.34
N VAL A 53 20.98 6.26 -8.13
CA VAL A 53 19.68 6.82 -8.53
C VAL A 53 18.81 5.77 -9.25
N ASP A 54 19.44 4.77 -9.86
CA ASP A 54 18.82 3.68 -10.61
C ASP A 54 18.72 2.36 -9.83
N GLY A 55 18.85 2.42 -8.51
CA GLY A 55 18.72 1.25 -7.64
C GLY A 55 17.28 0.71 -7.59
N PRO A 56 17.08 -0.49 -7.02
CA PRO A 56 15.74 -1.04 -6.83
C PRO A 56 14.94 -0.20 -5.84
N ASN A 57 13.63 -0.15 -6.04
CA ASN A 57 12.70 0.52 -5.11
C ASN A 57 12.89 0.00 -3.67
N HIS A 58 12.75 0.89 -2.71
CA HIS A 58 12.79 0.54 -1.29
C HIS A 58 11.61 -0.35 -0.90
N ARG A 59 11.87 -1.40 -0.12
CA ARG A 59 10.88 -2.40 0.31
C ARG A 59 10.96 -2.61 1.82
N GLY A 60 10.03 -2.01 2.57
CA GLY A 60 9.88 -2.17 4.01
C GLY A 60 8.43 -2.50 4.36
N TYR A 61 7.97 -3.72 4.05
CA TYR A 61 6.57 -4.10 4.25
C TYR A 61 6.39 -5.62 4.38
N PRO A 62 5.41 -6.08 5.17
CA PRO A 62 4.89 -7.44 5.08
C PRO A 62 3.92 -7.59 3.94
N THR A 63 3.89 -8.74 3.31
CA THR A 63 2.88 -9.12 2.35
C THR A 63 1.81 -9.97 3.01
N ILE A 64 0.56 -9.58 2.85
CA ILE A 64 -0.60 -10.33 3.31
C ILE A 64 -1.09 -11.19 2.14
N GLN A 65 -0.88 -12.49 2.24
CA GLN A 65 -1.32 -13.48 1.26
C GLN A 65 -2.73 -13.99 1.63
N LEU A 66 -3.75 -13.32 1.10
CA LEU A 66 -5.14 -13.67 1.38
C LEU A 66 -5.48 -15.08 0.90
N GLN A 67 -4.98 -15.47 -0.29
CA GLN A 67 -5.22 -16.77 -0.90
C GLN A 67 -4.70 -17.94 -0.06
N LYS A 68 -3.73 -17.71 0.82
CA LYS A 68 -3.21 -18.73 1.76
C LYS A 68 -3.94 -18.77 3.11
N ARG A 69 -4.97 -17.96 3.29
CA ARG A 69 -5.76 -17.92 4.52
C ARG A 69 -6.97 -18.84 4.40
N PRO A 70 -7.56 -19.27 5.54
CA PRO A 70 -8.73 -20.16 5.51
C PRO A 70 -9.91 -19.62 4.69
N ALA A 71 -10.07 -18.29 4.64
CA ALA A 71 -11.12 -17.64 3.84
C ALA A 71 -10.77 -17.56 2.34
N GLY A 72 -9.54 -17.90 1.95
CA GLY A 72 -9.06 -17.76 0.58
C GLY A 72 -8.85 -16.32 0.11
N ALA A 73 -8.58 -16.15 -1.18
CA ALA A 73 -8.56 -14.86 -1.85
C ALA A 73 -9.87 -14.09 -1.65
N CYS A 74 -9.82 -12.78 -1.67
CA CYS A 74 -11.04 -11.97 -1.55
C CYS A 74 -11.67 -11.76 -2.93
N PRO A 75 -12.83 -12.34 -3.24
CA PRO A 75 -13.52 -12.03 -4.50
C PRO A 75 -13.81 -10.53 -4.60
N THR A 76 -13.57 -9.97 -5.79
CA THR A 76 -13.87 -8.56 -6.06
C THR A 76 -15.28 -8.38 -6.66
N PRO A 77 -15.91 -7.21 -6.53
CA PRO A 77 -15.38 -6.03 -5.88
C PRO A 77 -15.22 -6.18 -4.37
N CYS A 78 -14.15 -5.62 -3.85
CA CYS A 78 -13.91 -5.58 -2.42
C CYS A 78 -13.39 -4.21 -1.96
N VAL A 79 -13.38 -4.01 -0.64
CA VAL A 79 -12.84 -2.80 -0.01
C VAL A 79 -11.68 -3.17 0.88
N VAL A 80 -10.55 -2.49 0.69
CA VAL A 80 -9.42 -2.48 1.62
C VAL A 80 -9.43 -1.15 2.35
N GLN A 81 -9.51 -1.18 3.67
CA GLN A 81 -9.48 0.00 4.51
C GLN A 81 -8.37 -0.13 5.54
N PHE A 82 -7.63 0.93 5.74
CA PHE A 82 -6.59 1.00 6.77
C PHE A 82 -6.35 2.46 7.17
N TRP A 83 -5.73 2.63 8.33
CA TRP A 83 -5.20 3.92 8.73
C TRP A 83 -3.72 3.99 8.40
N ALA A 84 -3.32 5.11 7.83
CA ALA A 84 -1.94 5.41 7.47
C ALA A 84 -1.49 6.72 8.11
N ARG A 85 -0.23 6.76 8.49
CA ARG A 85 0.44 7.97 8.97
C ARG A 85 1.83 8.02 8.37
N ILE A 86 2.12 9.10 7.65
CA ILE A 86 3.46 9.39 7.14
C ILE A 86 4.11 10.40 8.07
N GLY A 87 5.35 10.13 8.46
CA GLY A 87 6.13 11.04 9.29
C GLY A 87 7.54 11.19 8.78
N GLY A 88 8.11 12.40 8.94
CA GLY A 88 9.50 12.66 8.59
C GLY A 88 9.81 12.44 7.12
N TRP A 89 8.97 12.92 6.22
CA TRP A 89 9.15 12.77 4.78
C TRP A 89 9.45 14.10 4.11
N SER A 90 10.38 14.06 3.18
CA SER A 90 10.67 15.13 2.23
C SER A 90 10.94 14.46 0.90
N MET A 91 10.16 14.79 -0.12
CA MET A 91 10.27 14.21 -1.45
C MET A 91 10.69 15.29 -2.45
N ARG A 92 11.60 14.91 -3.34
CA ARG A 92 12.00 15.71 -4.50
C ARG A 92 11.06 15.42 -5.68
N PRO A 93 11.04 16.27 -6.71
CA PRO A 93 10.32 16.00 -7.94
C PRO A 93 10.61 14.60 -8.49
N GLY A 94 9.56 13.86 -8.80
CA GLY A 94 9.64 12.48 -9.30
C GLY A 94 9.66 11.39 -8.21
N GLU A 95 9.90 11.72 -6.95
CA GLU A 95 9.84 10.75 -5.86
C GLU A 95 8.40 10.46 -5.43
N TRP A 96 8.21 9.28 -4.88
CA TRP A 96 6.91 8.78 -4.41
C TRP A 96 7.10 7.75 -3.31
N LEU A 97 6.07 7.54 -2.53
CA LEU A 97 5.95 6.39 -1.65
C LEU A 97 4.57 5.75 -1.79
N SER A 98 4.51 4.44 -1.72
CA SER A 98 3.28 3.67 -1.73
C SER A 98 2.90 3.26 -0.31
N LEU A 99 1.64 3.49 0.04
CA LEU A 99 1.05 3.08 1.32
C LEU A 99 0.50 1.66 1.27
N ALA A 100 0.11 1.21 0.07
CA ALA A 100 -0.42 -0.12 -0.17
C ALA A 100 -0.21 -0.53 -1.62
N THR A 101 -0.01 -1.82 -1.85
CA THR A 101 -0.07 -2.45 -3.18
C THR A 101 -1.03 -3.61 -3.14
N LEU A 102 -1.85 -3.74 -4.17
CA LEU A 102 -2.90 -4.75 -4.30
C LEU A 102 -2.70 -5.51 -5.61
N THR A 103 -2.86 -6.84 -5.59
CA THR A 103 -2.72 -7.67 -6.78
C THR A 103 -3.66 -8.87 -6.77
N PRO A 104 -4.21 -9.27 -7.94
CA PRO A 104 -4.88 -10.55 -8.11
C PRO A 104 -3.87 -11.69 -8.35
N ASP A 105 -2.57 -11.40 -8.38
CA ASP A 105 -1.54 -12.38 -8.66
C ASP A 105 -1.13 -13.10 -7.37
N ALA A 106 -1.34 -14.40 -7.32
CA ALA A 106 -0.93 -15.27 -6.21
C ALA A 106 0.59 -15.58 -6.22
N SER A 107 1.29 -15.24 -7.30
CA SER A 107 2.74 -15.44 -7.45
C SER A 107 3.56 -14.27 -6.91
N ASP A 108 4.87 -14.43 -6.88
CA ASP A 108 5.79 -13.37 -6.49
C ASP A 108 6.09 -12.35 -7.62
N ARG A 109 5.45 -12.48 -8.78
CA ARG A 109 5.66 -11.56 -9.92
C ARG A 109 4.96 -10.23 -9.73
N TRP A 110 3.86 -10.21 -8.97
CA TRP A 110 3.06 -9.02 -8.69
C TRP A 110 2.62 -8.30 -9.99
N ALA A 111 1.98 -9.05 -10.89
CA ALA A 111 1.47 -8.54 -12.15
C ALA A 111 0.06 -9.09 -12.47
N PRO A 112 -0.95 -8.21 -12.61
CA PRO A 112 -0.91 -6.74 -12.50
C PRO A 112 -0.88 -6.27 -11.05
N VAL A 113 -0.59 -4.98 -10.83
CA VAL A 113 -0.71 -4.36 -9.51
C VAL A 113 -1.41 -3.01 -9.58
N VAL A 114 -2.08 -2.67 -8.50
CA VAL A 114 -2.58 -1.32 -8.21
C VAL A 114 -1.92 -0.84 -6.94
N THR A 115 -1.21 0.28 -7.01
CA THR A 115 -0.57 0.88 -5.84
C THR A 115 -1.29 2.16 -5.41
N VAL A 116 -1.29 2.42 -4.12
CA VAL A 116 -1.82 3.64 -3.50
C VAL A 116 -0.64 4.50 -3.11
N ASN A 117 -0.32 5.48 -3.93
CA ASN A 117 0.87 6.28 -3.81
C ASN A 117 0.58 7.69 -3.27
N VAL A 118 1.56 8.25 -2.57
CA VAL A 118 1.68 9.68 -2.34
C VAL A 118 2.87 10.16 -3.14
N GLY A 119 2.64 11.08 -4.06
CA GLY A 119 3.69 11.70 -4.88
C GLY A 119 4.41 12.82 -4.13
N TRP A 120 5.49 13.31 -4.72
CA TRP A 120 6.28 14.43 -4.18
C TRP A 120 5.45 15.70 -3.97
N GLU A 121 4.39 15.88 -4.75
CA GLU A 121 3.45 17.00 -4.58
C GLU A 121 2.58 16.87 -3.31
N GLY A 122 2.61 15.69 -2.69
CA GLY A 122 1.81 15.35 -1.53
C GLY A 122 0.39 14.84 -1.86
N TRP A 123 0.10 14.51 -3.09
CA TRP A 123 -1.23 14.02 -3.48
C TRP A 123 -1.32 12.51 -3.47
N LEU A 124 -2.42 12.01 -2.89
CA LEU A 124 -2.76 10.59 -2.92
C LEU A 124 -3.34 10.23 -4.29
N HIS A 125 -2.80 9.19 -4.92
CA HIS A 125 -3.26 8.69 -6.21
C HIS A 125 -3.10 7.19 -6.36
N LEU A 126 -3.80 6.63 -7.32
CA LEU A 126 -3.58 5.28 -7.79
C LEU A 126 -2.52 5.27 -8.89
N PHE A 127 -1.73 4.20 -8.91
CA PHE A 127 -0.83 3.90 -9.99
C PHE A 127 -1.05 2.43 -10.39
N HIS A 128 -1.38 2.19 -11.65
CA HIS A 128 -1.67 0.87 -12.17
C HIS A 128 -0.53 0.38 -13.05
N VAL A 129 -0.04 -0.82 -12.75
CA VAL A 129 0.91 -1.55 -13.60
C VAL A 129 0.17 -2.76 -14.14
N PRO A 130 -0.27 -2.74 -15.39
CA PRO A 130 -0.98 -3.86 -16.00
C PRO A 130 -0.03 -5.05 -16.23
N ARG A 131 -0.59 -6.23 -16.48
CA ARG A 131 0.18 -7.42 -16.84
C ARG A 131 0.91 -7.25 -18.18
N GLN A 132 0.29 -6.49 -19.09
CA GLN A 132 0.83 -6.09 -20.39
C GLN A 132 0.49 -4.62 -20.62
N GLY A 133 1.39 -3.89 -21.25
CA GLY A 133 1.25 -2.46 -21.51
C GLY A 133 2.06 -1.58 -20.56
N LEU A 134 1.86 -0.27 -20.68
CA LEU A 134 2.56 0.73 -19.89
C LEU A 134 1.89 0.92 -18.52
N ALA A 135 2.71 1.19 -17.52
CA ALA A 135 2.21 1.60 -16.22
C ALA A 135 1.59 3.01 -16.31
N GLU A 136 0.47 3.21 -15.64
CA GLU A 136 -0.30 4.45 -15.72
C GLU A 136 -0.52 5.07 -14.33
N ARG A 137 -0.26 6.36 -14.23
CA ARG A 137 -0.71 7.19 -13.12
C ARG A 137 -2.17 7.58 -13.38
N ALA A 138 -3.05 7.15 -12.50
CA ALA A 138 -4.45 7.49 -12.61
C ALA A 138 -4.72 8.96 -12.28
N PHE A 139 -5.90 9.45 -12.70
CA PHE A 139 -6.40 10.75 -12.28
C PHE A 139 -6.28 10.92 -10.76
N GLN A 140 -5.87 12.10 -10.33
CA GLN A 140 -5.75 12.46 -8.94
C GLN A 140 -6.34 13.83 -8.64
N ARG A 141 -6.91 13.94 -7.45
CA ARG A 141 -7.36 15.20 -6.91
C ARG A 141 -6.17 16.01 -6.39
N THR A 142 -6.08 17.28 -6.76
CA THR A 142 -4.93 18.15 -6.44
C THR A 142 -5.23 19.24 -5.40
N ASP A 143 -6.49 19.34 -4.98
CA ASP A 143 -6.93 20.32 -3.97
C ASP A 143 -6.79 19.84 -2.52
N LEU A 144 -6.40 18.56 -2.31
CA LEU A 144 -6.24 17.98 -1.00
C LEU A 144 -4.92 17.19 -0.91
N ARG A 145 -3.99 17.70 -0.11
CA ARG A 145 -2.74 17.01 0.16
C ARG A 145 -2.90 15.96 1.25
N PHE A 146 -2.08 14.93 1.20
CA PHE A 146 -1.93 13.97 2.28
C PHE A 146 -1.24 14.68 3.46
N PRO A 147 -1.85 14.73 4.65
CA PRO A 147 -1.28 15.47 5.77
C PRO A 147 -0.14 14.67 6.42
N GLY A 148 1.02 15.30 6.57
CA GLY A 148 2.12 14.75 7.34
C GLY A 148 1.81 14.66 8.83
N GLY A 149 2.31 13.63 9.49
CA GLY A 149 2.33 13.52 10.94
C GLY A 149 1.01 13.17 11.63
N ARG A 150 -0.09 13.01 10.93
CA ARG A 150 -1.38 12.58 11.51
C ARG A 150 -1.89 11.28 10.87
N TRP A 151 -2.80 10.60 11.55
CA TRP A 151 -3.49 9.44 11.01
C TRP A 151 -4.55 9.85 9.99
N VAL A 152 -4.58 9.13 8.88
CA VAL A 152 -5.49 9.32 7.75
C VAL A 152 -6.13 7.99 7.42
N ARG A 153 -7.44 7.97 7.28
CA ARG A 153 -8.16 6.79 6.84
C ARG A 153 -8.09 6.67 5.32
N ILE A 154 -7.50 5.59 4.86
CA ILE A 154 -7.46 5.21 3.46
C ILE A 154 -8.52 4.14 3.22
N THR A 155 -9.32 4.34 2.20
CA THR A 155 -10.29 3.35 1.72
C THR A 155 -10.03 3.13 0.25
N VAL A 156 -9.78 1.90 -0.15
CA VAL A 156 -9.61 1.48 -1.54
C VAL A 156 -10.75 0.56 -1.91
N TRP A 157 -11.55 0.93 -2.87
CA TRP A 157 -12.44 0.03 -3.57
C TRP A 157 -11.69 -0.54 -4.77
N ILE A 158 -11.73 -1.85 -4.96
CA ILE A 158 -11.04 -2.52 -6.06
C ILE A 158 -11.92 -3.59 -6.67
N ASP A 159 -12.01 -3.59 -8.00
CA ASP A 159 -12.57 -4.66 -8.79
C ASP A 159 -11.51 -5.13 -9.81
N PHE A 160 -11.07 -6.35 -9.66
CA PHE A 160 -10.18 -7.02 -10.60
C PHE A 160 -10.95 -7.83 -11.64
N ASP A 161 -12.16 -7.37 -12.01
CA ASP A 161 -12.89 -7.96 -13.15
C ASP A 161 -11.99 -7.96 -14.40
N PRO A 162 -11.89 -9.07 -15.13
CA PRO A 162 -10.99 -9.16 -16.29
C PRO A 162 -11.35 -8.21 -17.44
N VAL A 163 -12.60 -7.76 -17.53
CA VAL A 163 -13.12 -6.90 -18.61
C VAL A 163 -13.38 -5.47 -18.13
N HIS A 164 -14.00 -5.33 -16.96
CA HIS A 164 -14.50 -4.07 -16.44
C HIS A 164 -13.82 -3.65 -15.13
N GLY A 165 -12.62 -4.14 -14.90
CA GLY A 165 -11.87 -3.84 -13.68
C GLY A 165 -11.69 -2.34 -13.44
N ALA A 166 -11.77 -1.95 -12.19
CA ALA A 166 -11.60 -0.57 -11.76
C ALA A 166 -11.14 -0.47 -10.31
N ALA A 167 -10.57 0.68 -9.95
CA ALA A 167 -10.18 0.99 -8.60
C ALA A 167 -10.50 2.45 -8.27
N ALA A 168 -10.77 2.72 -7.00
CA ALA A 168 -10.91 4.08 -6.48
C ALA A 168 -10.34 4.17 -5.07
N VAL A 169 -9.75 5.31 -4.71
CA VAL A 169 -9.19 5.55 -3.39
C VAL A 169 -9.72 6.83 -2.78
N TRP A 170 -10.05 6.76 -1.51
CA TRP A 170 -10.52 7.86 -0.67
C TRP A 170 -9.55 8.13 0.47
N GLN A 171 -9.35 9.41 0.74
CA GLN A 171 -8.66 9.94 1.91
C GLN A 171 -9.68 10.59 2.84
N ASP A 172 -9.85 10.06 4.07
CA ASP A 172 -10.84 10.54 5.05
C ASP A 172 -12.26 10.70 4.46
N GLY A 173 -12.64 9.81 3.53
CA GLY A 173 -13.95 9.80 2.86
C GLY A 173 -14.04 10.68 1.61
N LYS A 174 -13.01 11.43 1.26
CA LYS A 174 -12.97 12.22 0.02
C LYS A 174 -12.31 11.42 -1.09
N LEU A 175 -12.95 11.29 -2.25
CA LEU A 175 -12.41 10.62 -3.42
C LEU A 175 -11.16 11.37 -3.91
N MET A 176 -10.04 10.65 -4.01
CA MET A 176 -8.76 11.21 -4.42
C MET A 176 -8.34 10.77 -5.81
N SER A 177 -8.63 9.53 -6.18
CA SER A 177 -8.21 8.95 -7.46
C SER A 177 -9.12 7.81 -7.86
N ALA A 178 -9.27 7.61 -9.17
CA ALA A 178 -9.97 6.48 -9.75
C ALA A 178 -9.27 6.06 -11.06
N ALA A 179 -9.27 4.77 -11.34
CA ALA A 179 -8.62 4.20 -12.52
C ALA A 179 -9.40 3.01 -13.07
N ARG A 180 -9.28 2.75 -14.37
CA ARG A 180 -9.53 1.44 -14.92
C ARG A 180 -8.38 0.50 -14.53
N VAL A 181 -8.70 -0.77 -14.32
CA VAL A 181 -7.74 -1.81 -13.97
C VAL A 181 -7.89 -2.95 -14.97
N SER A 182 -6.79 -3.41 -15.53
CA SER A 182 -6.78 -4.48 -16.53
C SER A 182 -5.98 -5.68 -16.06
N GLY A 183 -6.26 -6.85 -16.66
CA GLY A 183 -5.52 -8.08 -16.39
C GLY A 183 -5.85 -8.77 -15.06
N GLY A 184 -6.98 -8.42 -14.46
CA GLY A 184 -7.49 -9.10 -13.27
C GLY A 184 -8.10 -10.46 -13.57
N ASP A 185 -8.47 -11.17 -12.53
CA ASP A 185 -9.12 -12.50 -12.57
C ASP A 185 -10.35 -12.59 -11.64
N GLY A 186 -10.80 -11.46 -11.10
CA GLY A 186 -11.95 -11.37 -10.21
C GLY A 186 -11.63 -11.56 -8.73
N SER A 187 -10.36 -11.63 -8.34
CA SER A 187 -9.94 -11.78 -6.94
C SER A 187 -8.88 -10.76 -6.52
N LEU A 188 -8.81 -10.50 -5.22
CA LEU A 188 -7.65 -9.88 -4.56
C LEU A 188 -6.93 -10.98 -3.80
N ASP A 189 -5.76 -11.37 -4.27
CA ASP A 189 -4.98 -12.46 -3.71
C ASP A 189 -3.99 -11.99 -2.66
N GLN A 190 -3.29 -10.89 -2.95
CA GLN A 190 -2.26 -10.37 -2.09
C GLN A 190 -2.33 -8.85 -1.97
N LEU A 191 -1.91 -8.37 -0.82
CA LEU A 191 -1.62 -6.95 -0.62
C LEU A 191 -0.42 -6.77 0.30
N HIS A 192 0.33 -5.71 0.13
CA HIS A 192 1.28 -5.26 1.13
C HIS A 192 0.93 -3.87 1.64
N LEU A 193 1.35 -3.60 2.87
CA LEU A 193 1.17 -2.35 3.59
C LEU A 193 2.48 -1.99 4.27
N GLY A 194 2.89 -0.75 4.17
CA GLY A 194 4.14 -0.30 4.75
C GLY A 194 4.82 0.71 3.86
N LEU A 195 6.13 0.63 3.74
CA LEU A 195 6.91 1.54 2.91
C LEU A 195 7.40 0.82 1.65
N TYR A 196 6.85 1.23 0.52
CA TYR A 196 7.39 0.94 -0.80
C TYR A 196 7.62 2.26 -1.51
N ALA A 197 8.85 2.55 -1.93
CA ALA A 197 9.19 3.90 -2.35
C ALA A 197 10.23 3.94 -3.47
N ALA A 198 10.31 5.09 -4.13
CA ALA A 198 11.34 5.37 -5.11
C ALA A 198 12.73 5.17 -4.52
N PRO A 199 13.71 4.68 -5.30
CA PRO A 199 15.06 4.39 -4.81
C PRO A 199 15.82 5.62 -4.33
N THR A 200 15.43 6.79 -4.80
CA THR A 200 16.02 8.09 -4.44
C THR A 200 15.46 8.68 -3.16
N LEU A 201 14.37 8.14 -2.62
CA LEU A 201 13.79 8.65 -1.37
C LEU A 201 14.74 8.37 -0.20
N THR A 202 15.18 9.42 0.48
CA THR A 202 16.18 9.32 1.56
C THR A 202 15.58 9.20 2.95
N HIS A 203 14.37 9.70 3.14
CA HIS A 203 13.69 9.72 4.44
C HIS A 203 12.23 9.36 4.28
N GLY A 204 11.73 8.56 5.19
CA GLY A 204 10.31 8.23 5.23
C GLY A 204 10.00 7.27 6.38
N VAL A 205 8.93 7.55 7.08
CA VAL A 205 8.34 6.66 8.08
C VAL A 205 6.88 6.50 7.76
N VAL A 206 6.45 5.29 7.50
CA VAL A 206 5.03 4.94 7.28
C VAL A 206 4.54 4.08 8.44
N ARG A 207 3.39 4.44 9.00
CA ARG A 207 2.67 3.59 9.95
C ARG A 207 1.34 3.18 9.37
N ASN A 208 0.96 1.93 9.64
CA ASN A 208 -0.33 1.39 9.27
C ASN A 208 -1.01 0.78 10.50
N ASP A 209 -2.33 0.90 10.56
CA ASP A 209 -3.15 0.35 11.63
C ASP A 209 -4.57 0.06 11.16
N ASP A 210 -5.33 -0.72 11.95
CA ASP A 210 -6.75 -1.04 11.72
C ASP A 210 -7.06 -1.50 10.28
N VAL A 211 -6.28 -2.45 9.78
CA VAL A 211 -6.43 -2.98 8.42
C VAL A 211 -7.65 -3.89 8.31
N LYS A 212 -8.46 -3.69 7.27
CA LYS A 212 -9.62 -4.52 6.94
C LYS A 212 -9.66 -4.80 5.44
N VAL A 213 -10.00 -6.03 5.08
CA VAL A 213 -10.40 -6.41 3.71
C VAL A 213 -11.80 -7.00 3.79
N VAL A 214 -12.74 -6.40 3.06
CA VAL A 214 -14.16 -6.74 3.11
C VAL A 214 -14.68 -6.97 1.70
N ARG A 215 -15.24 -8.15 1.45
CA ARG A 215 -15.98 -8.43 0.22
C ARG A 215 -17.26 -7.62 0.19
N LEU A 216 -17.56 -7.02 -0.94
CA LEU A 216 -18.89 -6.44 -1.18
C LEU A 216 -19.83 -7.52 -1.72
N ARG A 217 -21.08 -7.49 -1.27
CA ARG A 217 -22.14 -8.30 -1.91
C ARG A 217 -22.52 -7.60 -3.21
N ARG A 218 -22.52 -8.34 -4.29
CA ARG A 218 -23.14 -7.92 -5.55
C ARG A 218 -24.64 -7.91 -5.39
#